data_167c6cd5daa0e2a0e30297840bcd83db
#
_entry.id   167c6cd5daa0e2a0e30297840bcd83db
#
_cell.length_a   1.000
_cell.length_b   1.000
_cell.length_c   1.000
_cell.angle_alpha   90.00
_cell.angle_beta   90.00
_cell.angle_gamma   90.00
#
_symmetry.space_group_name_H-M   'P 1'
#
loop_
_entity.id
_entity.type
_entity.pdbx_description
1 polymer ?
#
loop_
_entity_poly.entity_id
_entity_poly.type
_entity_poly.pdbx_seq_one_letter_code
_entity_poly.pdbx_strand_id
1 'polypeptide(L)'
;MSALAILLLICLPPLAGAGPAASRPTSAAVASVRGAAPGPTLEASVREAARAGARLIVLPEYALAGGGAQAESIPGPATARLAGLARSLGVWIAAGLGELDGRGGFYSAAVLAGPDGALELHQRKVIVRSGREDGAAHRGDFRAARDAVDAGGLRIGIMSGDDARIGVARLAERGADIVLAPALWPEDEWAEWSALCRQYAAEFGVTIAAATPHAAAIFLPGKAPLEATGRLVTATAPVAARRWAPVSALGLPLTIPAPYFEPASQELADLGRRLFFDPKLSSTGAVACASCHQPDKAYTDGRRKGVGVHNRETKRNVPSLLNVAFRPVLQWDGYATSIENFTKYPISNVSEMDFHYLDAVPRYVNSQPGYVAGFRAALGVEKVEFPHVAKALATFERTLISGDSRFDRYQYAGDRAALDDAERRGLALFRGKAGCVRCHVIGERYALFLDFKFHVLGVGYSAETGRFEDIGLAGVSTDDQKGLFQTPSLRDVARTAPYMHDGSLATLANVIEFYDRGGVPNPQLDPLIRPLGLSRPEKRDLAAFLHSLDGAPAARPATAVAARSRR
;
A
#
# COMPACT_ATOMS: atom_id res chain seq x y z
N MET A 1 -19.93 -27.76 -35.11
CA MET A 1 -20.90 -27.90 -34.01
C MET A 1 -20.58 -26.80 -33.00
N SER A 2 -21.56 -25.94 -32.74
CA SER A 2 -21.41 -24.65 -32.10
C SER A 2 -21.09 -24.76 -30.61
N ALA A 3 -20.02 -24.11 -30.17
CA ALA A 3 -19.73 -23.91 -28.75
C ALA A 3 -20.67 -22.82 -28.22
N LEU A 4 -21.50 -23.16 -27.25
CA LEU A 4 -22.42 -22.28 -26.56
C LEU A 4 -21.59 -21.37 -25.64
N ALA A 5 -21.44 -20.11 -26.02
CA ALA A 5 -20.91 -19.08 -25.09
C ALA A 5 -22.03 -18.73 -24.11
N ILE A 6 -21.82 -19.05 -22.84
CA ILE A 6 -22.72 -18.59 -21.76
C ILE A 6 -22.42 -17.12 -21.51
N LEU A 7 -23.19 -16.24 -22.12
CA LEU A 7 -23.21 -14.80 -21.88
C LEU A 7 -24.12 -14.54 -20.68
N LEU A 8 -23.52 -14.23 -19.49
CA LEU A 8 -24.27 -13.56 -18.42
C LEU A 8 -24.03 -12.05 -18.56
N LEU A 9 -24.93 -11.39 -19.28
CA LEU A 9 -24.98 -9.92 -19.36
C LEU A 9 -25.57 -9.38 -18.06
N ILE A 10 -24.76 -8.69 -17.26
CA ILE A 10 -25.27 -7.75 -16.25
C ILE A 10 -24.84 -6.35 -16.71
N CYS A 11 -25.80 -5.54 -17.13
CA CYS A 11 -25.59 -4.14 -17.49
C CYS A 11 -25.09 -3.35 -16.29
N LEU A 12 -23.85 -2.89 -16.33
CA LEU A 12 -23.38 -1.81 -15.47
C LEU A 12 -23.70 -0.48 -16.18
N PRO A 13 -24.17 0.54 -15.44
CA PRO A 13 -24.35 1.87 -16.02
C PRO A 13 -23.00 2.45 -16.46
N PRO A 14 -22.98 3.39 -17.43
CA PRO A 14 -21.74 4.05 -17.83
C PRO A 14 -21.14 4.80 -16.65
N LEU A 15 -19.83 4.65 -16.46
CA LEU A 15 -19.05 5.41 -15.48
C LEU A 15 -19.03 6.89 -15.92
N ALA A 16 -20.07 7.64 -15.56
CA ALA A 16 -20.13 9.09 -15.74
C ALA A 16 -19.60 9.79 -14.48
N GLY A 17 -18.97 10.94 -14.69
CA GLY A 17 -18.27 11.74 -13.67
C GLY A 17 -19.04 11.98 -12.38
N ALA A 18 -18.28 12.33 -11.35
CA ALA A 18 -18.62 12.50 -9.95
C ALA A 18 -19.99 13.13 -9.67
N GLY A 19 -20.97 12.27 -9.40
CA GLY A 19 -22.23 12.56 -8.74
C GLY A 19 -22.22 11.97 -7.32
N PRO A 20 -23.24 12.21 -6.47
CA PRO A 20 -23.22 11.80 -5.06
C PRO A 20 -23.03 10.29 -4.93
N ALA A 21 -22.14 9.89 -4.04
CA ALA A 21 -21.66 8.54 -3.68
C ALA A 21 -22.40 7.39 -4.38
N ALA A 22 -21.94 7.04 -5.60
CA ALA A 22 -22.40 5.85 -6.28
C ALA A 22 -22.01 4.62 -5.44
N SER A 23 -22.95 3.71 -5.21
CA SER A 23 -22.69 2.44 -4.53
C SER A 23 -21.56 1.71 -5.28
N ARG A 24 -20.59 1.19 -4.52
CA ARG A 24 -19.47 0.41 -5.08
C ARG A 24 -20.01 -0.73 -5.94
N PRO A 25 -19.44 -0.97 -7.14
CA PRO A 25 -19.92 -2.08 -7.98
C PRO A 25 -19.70 -3.42 -7.26
N THR A 26 -20.68 -4.30 -7.33
CA THR A 26 -20.61 -5.64 -6.74
C THR A 26 -19.91 -6.65 -7.63
N SER A 27 -19.66 -6.29 -8.89
CA SER A 27 -18.97 -7.13 -9.87
C SER A 27 -18.39 -6.31 -11.01
N ALA A 28 -17.39 -6.87 -11.71
CA ALA A 28 -16.78 -6.29 -12.89
C ALA A 28 -16.62 -7.33 -14.01
N ALA A 29 -16.88 -6.95 -15.25
CA ALA A 29 -16.62 -7.79 -16.40
C ALA A 29 -15.13 -7.71 -16.80
N VAL A 30 -14.43 -8.85 -16.73
CA VAL A 30 -12.98 -8.98 -16.97
C VAL A 30 -12.76 -9.88 -18.17
N ALA A 31 -11.75 -9.58 -18.98
CA ALA A 31 -11.30 -10.42 -20.07
C ALA A 31 -9.78 -10.63 -20.00
N SER A 32 -9.32 -11.85 -20.24
CA SER A 32 -7.93 -12.17 -20.50
C SER A 32 -7.76 -12.62 -21.94
N VAL A 33 -6.78 -12.05 -22.64
CA VAL A 33 -6.52 -12.27 -24.06
C VAL A 33 -5.15 -12.90 -24.25
N ARG A 34 -5.06 -14.07 -24.87
CA ARG A 34 -3.79 -14.69 -25.27
C ARG A 34 -3.35 -14.28 -26.68
N GLY A 35 -2.05 -14.16 -26.91
CA GLY A 35 -1.49 -13.88 -28.23
C GLY A 35 -0.09 -13.30 -28.15
N ALA A 36 0.74 -13.65 -29.11
CA ALA A 36 2.18 -13.47 -29.04
C ALA A 36 2.74 -12.22 -29.72
N ALA A 37 1.96 -11.41 -30.43
CA ALA A 37 2.55 -10.33 -31.22
C ALA A 37 1.73 -9.04 -31.21
N PRO A 38 2.41 -7.86 -31.20
CA PRO A 38 1.80 -6.58 -31.49
C PRO A 38 1.20 -6.56 -32.89
N GLY A 39 0.06 -5.93 -33.07
CA GLY A 39 -0.50 -5.71 -34.41
C GLY A 39 -2.02 -5.76 -34.50
N PRO A 40 -2.58 -5.73 -35.72
CA PRO A 40 -4.02 -5.66 -35.97
C PRO A 40 -4.82 -6.77 -35.29
N THR A 41 -4.25 -7.96 -35.17
CA THR A 41 -4.87 -9.13 -34.52
C THR A 41 -5.12 -8.91 -33.04
N LEU A 42 -4.17 -8.26 -32.33
CA LEU A 42 -4.31 -7.96 -30.90
C LEU A 42 -5.40 -6.91 -30.67
N GLU A 43 -5.43 -5.86 -31.48
CA GLU A 43 -6.48 -4.84 -31.42
C GLU A 43 -7.86 -5.43 -31.74
N ALA A 44 -7.95 -6.35 -32.68
CA ALA A 44 -9.20 -7.06 -32.99
C ALA A 44 -9.68 -7.85 -31.77
N SER A 45 -8.80 -8.57 -31.09
CA SER A 45 -9.12 -9.31 -29.85
C SER A 45 -9.58 -8.40 -28.72
N VAL A 46 -8.96 -7.23 -28.55
CA VAL A 46 -9.39 -6.22 -27.55
C VAL A 46 -10.79 -5.70 -27.90
N ARG A 47 -11.05 -5.40 -29.17
CA ARG A 47 -12.38 -4.95 -29.62
C ARG A 47 -13.44 -6.05 -29.45
N GLU A 48 -13.07 -7.30 -29.68
CA GLU A 48 -13.94 -8.47 -29.44
C GLU A 48 -14.28 -8.58 -27.94
N ALA A 49 -13.28 -8.50 -27.08
CA ALA A 49 -13.46 -8.51 -25.61
C ALA A 49 -14.39 -7.38 -25.14
N ALA A 50 -14.18 -6.17 -25.65
CA ALA A 50 -15.04 -5.02 -25.35
C ALA A 50 -16.49 -5.21 -25.84
N ARG A 51 -16.69 -5.76 -27.05
CA ARG A 51 -18.03 -6.11 -27.55
C ARG A 51 -18.71 -7.20 -26.72
N ALA A 52 -17.92 -8.13 -26.15
CA ALA A 52 -18.41 -9.13 -25.21
C ALA A 52 -18.73 -8.55 -23.82
N GLY A 53 -18.62 -7.24 -23.64
CA GLY A 53 -18.99 -6.51 -22.42
C GLY A 53 -17.86 -6.36 -21.42
N ALA A 54 -16.63 -6.79 -21.73
CA ALA A 54 -15.50 -6.61 -20.81
C ALA A 54 -15.20 -5.13 -20.58
N ARG A 55 -14.97 -4.76 -19.34
CA ARG A 55 -14.55 -3.42 -18.91
C ARG A 55 -13.07 -3.37 -18.48
N LEU A 56 -12.53 -4.52 -18.11
CA LEU A 56 -11.14 -4.72 -17.75
C LEU A 56 -10.56 -5.77 -18.68
N ILE A 57 -9.47 -5.46 -19.37
CA ILE A 57 -8.85 -6.34 -20.35
C ILE A 57 -7.38 -6.47 -20.01
N VAL A 58 -6.87 -7.70 -19.94
CA VAL A 58 -5.44 -7.96 -19.75
C VAL A 58 -4.86 -8.63 -21.00
N LEU A 59 -3.71 -8.12 -21.43
CA LEU A 59 -2.92 -8.60 -22.56
C LEU A 59 -1.62 -9.20 -22.05
N PRO A 60 -0.93 -10.06 -22.82
CA PRO A 60 0.35 -10.64 -22.42
C PRO A 60 1.46 -9.62 -22.17
N GLU A 61 2.53 -10.08 -21.53
CA GLU A 61 3.81 -9.40 -21.47
C GLU A 61 4.39 -9.26 -22.89
N TYR A 62 4.98 -8.10 -23.21
CA TYR A 62 5.47 -7.74 -24.55
C TYR A 62 4.41 -7.69 -25.66
N ALA A 63 3.14 -7.64 -25.30
CA ALA A 63 2.05 -7.53 -26.28
C ALA A 63 2.06 -6.20 -27.08
N LEU A 64 2.65 -5.15 -26.54
CA LEU A 64 2.70 -3.81 -27.15
C LEU A 64 4.02 -3.56 -27.88
N ALA A 65 5.14 -3.82 -27.24
CA ALA A 65 6.47 -3.71 -27.80
C ALA A 65 7.37 -4.76 -27.14
N GLY A 66 8.24 -5.38 -27.94
CA GLY A 66 9.19 -6.40 -27.45
C GLY A 66 10.28 -5.81 -26.54
N GLY A 67 11.13 -6.69 -26.00
CA GLY A 67 12.35 -6.30 -25.30
C GLY A 67 13.49 -5.94 -26.23
N GLY A 68 14.64 -5.56 -25.67
CA GLY A 68 15.86 -5.22 -26.42
C GLY A 68 15.64 -4.09 -27.43
N ALA A 69 15.96 -4.33 -28.70
CA ALA A 69 15.85 -3.33 -29.77
C ALA A 69 14.41 -2.84 -30.07
N GLN A 70 13.39 -3.53 -29.56
CA GLN A 70 11.98 -3.16 -29.69
C GLN A 70 11.44 -2.42 -28.47
N ALA A 71 12.25 -2.24 -27.42
CA ALA A 71 11.85 -1.48 -26.24
C ALA A 71 11.68 0.02 -26.60
N GLU A 72 10.75 0.67 -25.91
CA GLU A 72 10.46 2.09 -26.12
C GLU A 72 10.37 2.86 -24.79
N SER A 73 10.38 4.19 -24.86
CA SER A 73 10.13 5.02 -23.68
C SER A 73 8.66 4.89 -23.22
N ILE A 74 8.40 5.10 -21.94
CA ILE A 74 7.04 5.25 -21.41
C ILE A 74 6.89 6.68 -20.86
N PRO A 75 5.97 7.51 -21.43
CA PRO A 75 5.09 7.21 -22.57
C PRO A 75 5.84 7.13 -23.90
N GLY A 76 5.31 6.34 -24.83
CA GLY A 76 5.84 6.10 -26.16
C GLY A 76 4.77 5.68 -27.16
N PRO A 77 5.16 5.33 -28.41
CA PRO A 77 4.20 5.00 -29.48
C PRO A 77 3.24 3.85 -29.12
N ALA A 78 3.74 2.78 -28.49
CA ALA A 78 2.91 1.63 -28.12
C ALA A 78 1.93 1.98 -26.99
N THR A 79 2.40 2.70 -25.98
CA THR A 79 1.51 3.16 -24.88
C THR A 79 0.51 4.20 -25.39
N ALA A 80 0.85 5.04 -26.37
CA ALA A 80 -0.10 5.96 -27.00
C ALA A 80 -1.21 5.22 -27.78
N ARG A 81 -0.86 4.15 -28.50
CA ARG A 81 -1.86 3.27 -29.18
C ARG A 81 -2.76 2.59 -28.16
N LEU A 82 -2.21 2.05 -27.06
CA LEU A 82 -2.99 1.43 -25.99
C LEU A 82 -3.98 2.43 -25.38
N ALA A 83 -3.51 3.63 -25.04
CA ALA A 83 -4.31 4.72 -24.49
C ALA A 83 -5.44 5.15 -25.44
N GLY A 84 -5.13 5.25 -26.74
CA GLY A 84 -6.13 5.54 -27.78
C GLY A 84 -7.20 4.45 -27.90
N LEU A 85 -6.79 3.19 -27.82
CA LEU A 85 -7.70 2.04 -27.86
C LEU A 85 -8.58 1.98 -26.61
N ALA A 86 -8.01 2.16 -25.43
CA ALA A 86 -8.72 2.20 -24.15
C ALA A 86 -9.80 3.30 -24.16
N ARG A 87 -9.42 4.52 -24.59
CA ARG A 87 -10.34 5.66 -24.76
C ARG A 87 -11.45 5.37 -25.75
N SER A 88 -11.12 4.84 -26.94
CA SER A 88 -12.10 4.61 -28.00
C SER A 88 -13.16 3.57 -27.64
N LEU A 89 -12.83 2.65 -26.73
CA LEU A 89 -13.70 1.56 -26.29
C LEU A 89 -14.31 1.81 -24.91
N GLY A 90 -13.84 2.81 -24.18
CA GLY A 90 -14.30 3.10 -22.82
C GLY A 90 -13.95 2.01 -21.81
N VAL A 91 -12.78 1.36 -21.94
CA VAL A 91 -12.34 0.21 -21.14
C VAL A 91 -10.98 0.44 -20.52
N TRP A 92 -10.67 -0.32 -19.47
CA TRP A 92 -9.34 -0.41 -18.90
C TRP A 92 -8.53 -1.51 -19.58
N ILE A 93 -7.29 -1.23 -19.96
CA ILE A 93 -6.44 -2.22 -20.62
C ILE A 93 -5.09 -2.28 -19.92
N ALA A 94 -4.72 -3.46 -19.41
CA ALA A 94 -3.39 -3.77 -18.91
C ALA A 94 -2.58 -4.52 -19.97
N ALA A 95 -1.33 -4.15 -20.17
CA ALA A 95 -0.43 -4.80 -21.13
C ALA A 95 1.02 -4.70 -20.68
N GLY A 96 1.87 -5.63 -21.16
CA GLY A 96 3.31 -5.57 -20.94
C GLY A 96 4.07 -5.09 -22.16
N LEU A 97 5.25 -4.48 -21.91
CA LEU A 97 6.19 -4.00 -22.95
C LEU A 97 7.62 -3.91 -22.40
N GLY A 98 8.59 -3.81 -23.33
CA GLY A 98 9.96 -3.41 -22.99
C GLY A 98 10.04 -1.88 -22.85
N GLU A 99 10.58 -1.39 -21.74
CA GLU A 99 10.81 0.03 -21.46
C GLU A 99 12.30 0.37 -21.51
N LEU A 100 12.69 1.33 -22.33
CA LEU A 100 14.09 1.81 -22.39
C LEU A 100 14.51 2.46 -21.06
N ASP A 101 15.73 2.16 -20.61
CA ASP A 101 16.34 2.76 -19.41
C ASP A 101 17.07 4.08 -19.68
N GLY A 102 17.16 4.48 -20.95
CA GLY A 102 17.91 5.66 -21.41
C GLY A 102 19.42 5.48 -21.45
N ARG A 103 19.95 4.28 -21.14
CA ARG A 103 21.40 3.97 -21.12
C ARG A 103 21.77 2.76 -21.99
N GLY A 104 20.84 2.28 -22.83
CA GLY A 104 21.03 1.14 -23.72
C GLY A 104 20.55 -0.20 -23.17
N GLY A 105 20.03 -0.22 -21.94
CA GLY A 105 19.30 -1.36 -21.36
C GLY A 105 17.79 -1.12 -21.40
N PHE A 106 17.02 -2.07 -20.88
CA PHE A 106 15.57 -1.96 -20.78
C PHE A 106 15.02 -2.66 -19.53
N TYR A 107 13.79 -2.29 -19.14
CA TYR A 107 12.98 -2.99 -18.15
C TYR A 107 11.86 -3.76 -18.86
N SER A 108 11.51 -4.93 -18.36
CA SER A 108 10.15 -5.45 -18.61
C SER A 108 9.18 -4.66 -17.74
N ALA A 109 8.15 -4.10 -18.33
CA ALA A 109 7.20 -3.24 -17.66
C ALA A 109 5.76 -3.62 -17.98
N ALA A 110 4.85 -3.40 -17.05
CA ALA A 110 3.41 -3.45 -17.23
C ALA A 110 2.80 -2.06 -17.09
N VAL A 111 1.83 -1.75 -17.93
CA VAL A 111 1.08 -0.49 -17.89
C VAL A 111 -0.41 -0.75 -17.84
N LEU A 112 -1.17 0.19 -17.27
CA LEU A 112 -2.63 0.21 -17.27
C LEU A 112 -3.11 1.53 -17.86
N ALA A 113 -3.85 1.45 -18.95
CA ALA A 113 -4.54 2.59 -19.56
C ALA A 113 -6.00 2.62 -19.14
N GLY A 114 -6.49 3.79 -18.74
CA GLY A 114 -7.88 4.03 -18.36
C GLY A 114 -8.80 4.39 -19.55
N PRO A 115 -10.12 4.40 -19.32
CA PRO A 115 -11.11 4.70 -20.35
C PRO A 115 -11.07 6.15 -20.87
N ASP A 116 -10.38 7.05 -20.19
CA ASP A 116 -10.06 8.41 -20.62
C ASP A 116 -8.77 8.49 -21.44
N GLY A 117 -8.03 7.38 -21.55
CA GLY A 117 -6.74 7.27 -22.20
C GLY A 117 -5.56 7.73 -21.36
N ALA A 118 -5.74 7.93 -20.06
CA ALA A 118 -4.62 8.16 -19.15
C ALA A 118 -3.86 6.85 -18.88
N LEU A 119 -2.54 6.93 -18.72
CA LEU A 119 -1.73 5.84 -18.17
C LEU A 119 -1.76 5.94 -16.64
N GLU A 120 -2.60 5.13 -16.02
CA GLU A 120 -2.90 5.19 -14.59
C GLU A 120 -1.89 4.44 -13.73
N LEU A 121 -1.37 3.32 -14.24
CA LEU A 121 -0.33 2.53 -13.59
C LEU A 121 0.80 2.23 -14.56
N HIS A 122 2.01 2.22 -14.00
CA HIS A 122 3.24 1.81 -14.67
C HIS A 122 4.10 1.07 -13.64
N GLN A 123 4.45 -0.18 -13.91
CA GLN A 123 5.24 -1.03 -13.03
C GLN A 123 6.34 -1.74 -13.80
N ARG A 124 7.59 -1.57 -13.35
CA ARG A 124 8.76 -2.32 -13.84
C ARG A 124 8.84 -3.66 -13.11
N LYS A 125 9.10 -4.72 -13.85
CA LYS A 125 9.25 -6.09 -13.32
C LYS A 125 10.47 -6.19 -12.42
N VAL A 126 10.30 -6.83 -11.27
CA VAL A 126 11.33 -6.98 -10.23
C VAL A 126 12.04 -8.32 -10.35
N ILE A 127 11.28 -9.40 -10.61
CA ILE A 127 11.82 -10.75 -10.78
C ILE A 127 12.12 -10.97 -12.25
N VAL A 128 13.38 -10.75 -12.64
CA VAL A 128 13.89 -10.99 -14.00
C VAL A 128 14.61 -12.34 -14.00
N ARG A 129 14.19 -13.25 -14.89
CA ARG A 129 14.80 -14.58 -15.04
C ARG A 129 15.90 -14.53 -16.11
N SER A 130 17.13 -14.90 -15.74
CA SER A 130 18.23 -15.06 -16.69
C SER A 130 17.88 -16.14 -17.74
N GLY A 131 18.11 -15.80 -19.02
CA GLY A 131 17.89 -16.69 -20.15
C GLY A 131 16.50 -16.67 -20.79
N ARG A 132 15.54 -15.93 -20.25
CA ARG A 132 14.18 -15.75 -20.82
C ARG A 132 13.89 -14.34 -21.27
N GLU A 133 14.52 -13.39 -20.63
CA GLU A 133 14.50 -11.99 -21.02
C GLU A 133 15.92 -11.71 -21.52
N ASP A 134 16.05 -11.36 -22.78
CA ASP A 134 17.33 -11.09 -23.45
C ASP A 134 18.27 -10.35 -22.49
N GLY A 135 19.33 -10.96 -22.01
CA GLY A 135 20.18 -10.65 -20.84
C GLY A 135 20.50 -9.19 -20.47
N ALA A 136 19.75 -8.25 -21.01
CA ALA A 136 19.82 -6.79 -20.83
C ALA A 136 18.65 -6.21 -20.02
N ALA A 137 17.68 -7.02 -19.55
CA ALA A 137 16.59 -6.50 -18.74
C ALA A 137 17.06 -6.17 -17.32
N HIS A 138 16.84 -4.91 -16.93
CA HIS A 138 17.11 -4.46 -15.57
C HIS A 138 15.97 -4.85 -14.61
N ARG A 139 16.31 -5.05 -13.33
CA ARG A 139 15.31 -5.24 -12.28
C ARG A 139 14.69 -3.90 -11.90
N GLY A 140 13.36 -3.88 -11.84
CA GLY A 140 12.61 -2.75 -11.28
C GLY A 140 12.74 -2.66 -9.76
N ASP A 141 12.28 -1.54 -9.21
CA ASP A 141 12.16 -1.39 -7.76
C ASP A 141 10.75 -1.81 -7.32
N PHE A 142 10.67 -2.90 -6.54
CA PHE A 142 9.41 -3.39 -5.97
C PHE A 142 8.72 -2.34 -5.07
N ARG A 143 9.48 -1.41 -4.52
CA ARG A 143 8.95 -0.32 -3.68
C ARG A 143 8.31 0.78 -4.50
N ALA A 144 8.75 0.95 -5.76
CA ALA A 144 8.16 1.90 -6.70
C ALA A 144 6.86 1.40 -7.33
N ALA A 145 6.49 0.11 -7.12
CA ALA A 145 5.20 -0.41 -7.57
C ALA A 145 4.07 0.39 -6.93
N ARG A 146 3.28 1.07 -7.76
CA ARG A 146 2.14 1.86 -7.30
C ARG A 146 1.06 0.96 -6.72
N ASP A 147 0.26 1.56 -5.85
CA ASP A 147 -0.95 0.95 -5.31
C ASP A 147 -1.98 0.70 -6.40
N ALA A 148 -3.02 -0.10 -6.07
CA ALA A 148 -4.16 -0.26 -6.94
C ALA A 148 -4.86 1.08 -7.21
N VAL A 149 -5.28 1.32 -8.46
CA VAL A 149 -6.07 2.49 -8.89
C VAL A 149 -7.53 2.29 -8.56
N ASP A 150 -8.22 3.37 -8.25
CA ASP A 150 -9.68 3.37 -8.13
C ASP A 150 -10.31 3.59 -9.52
N ALA A 151 -11.11 2.62 -9.96
CA ALA A 151 -11.86 2.63 -11.19
C ALA A 151 -13.37 2.69 -10.89
N GLY A 152 -13.84 3.79 -10.28
CA GLY A 152 -15.24 3.95 -9.93
C GLY A 152 -15.68 3.07 -8.75
N GLY A 153 -14.85 2.97 -7.72
CA GLY A 153 -15.08 2.15 -6.54
C GLY A 153 -14.56 0.71 -6.66
N LEU A 154 -13.98 0.34 -7.78
CA LEU A 154 -13.25 -0.90 -8.02
C LEU A 154 -11.75 -0.62 -7.99
N ARG A 155 -10.99 -1.33 -7.19
CA ARG A 155 -9.54 -1.16 -7.12
C ARG A 155 -8.83 -2.19 -7.99
N ILE A 156 -8.08 -1.69 -8.96
CA ILE A 156 -7.35 -2.51 -9.94
C ILE A 156 -5.86 -2.39 -9.67
N GLY A 157 -5.19 -3.52 -9.47
CA GLY A 157 -3.73 -3.62 -9.45
C GLY A 157 -3.21 -4.24 -10.74
N ILE A 158 -1.96 -3.93 -11.10
CA ILE A 158 -1.25 -4.63 -12.17
C ILE A 158 0.04 -5.23 -11.64
N MET A 159 0.48 -6.33 -12.25
CA MET A 159 1.79 -6.89 -12.03
C MET A 159 2.29 -7.63 -13.26
N SER A 160 3.60 -7.66 -13.44
CA SER A 160 4.23 -8.35 -14.56
C SER A 160 4.67 -9.76 -14.14
N GLY A 161 4.18 -10.76 -14.85
CA GLY A 161 4.66 -12.15 -14.83
C GLY A 161 5.07 -12.71 -13.48
N ASP A 162 6.38 -12.97 -13.32
CA ASP A 162 6.96 -13.60 -12.13
C ASP A 162 6.80 -12.81 -10.83
N ASP A 163 6.52 -11.52 -10.92
CA ASP A 163 6.22 -10.69 -9.74
C ASP A 163 4.94 -11.14 -9.02
N ALA A 164 4.11 -12.00 -9.66
CA ALA A 164 2.94 -12.59 -9.01
C ALA A 164 3.28 -13.33 -7.72
N ARG A 165 4.48 -13.95 -7.63
CA ARG A 165 4.94 -14.65 -6.42
C ARG A 165 5.03 -13.77 -5.17
N ILE A 166 5.25 -12.45 -5.37
CA ILE A 166 5.45 -11.50 -4.27
C ILE A 166 4.45 -10.34 -4.27
N GLY A 167 3.81 -10.10 -5.39
CA GLY A 167 3.03 -8.89 -5.62
C GLY A 167 1.52 -9.04 -5.43
N VAL A 168 0.92 -10.22 -5.69
CA VAL A 168 -0.55 -10.43 -5.50
C VAL A 168 -0.94 -10.14 -4.08
N ALA A 169 -0.22 -10.70 -3.15
CA ALA A 169 -0.38 -10.49 -1.74
C ALA A 169 -0.38 -8.99 -1.38
N ARG A 170 0.64 -8.28 -1.82
CA ARG A 170 0.82 -6.85 -1.58
C ARG A 170 -0.30 -6.00 -2.18
N LEU A 171 -0.73 -6.30 -3.40
CA LEU A 171 -1.85 -5.60 -4.03
C LEU A 171 -3.17 -5.86 -3.32
N ALA A 172 -3.39 -7.11 -2.86
CA ALA A 172 -4.54 -7.48 -2.04
C ALA A 172 -4.56 -6.72 -0.71
N GLU A 173 -3.43 -6.66 0.02
CA GLU A 173 -3.27 -5.87 1.24
C GLU A 173 -3.62 -4.40 1.03
N ARG A 174 -3.26 -3.85 -0.13
CA ARG A 174 -3.54 -2.46 -0.53
C ARG A 174 -4.92 -2.25 -1.09
N GLY A 175 -5.71 -3.29 -1.05
CA GLY A 175 -7.10 -3.18 -1.37
C GLY A 175 -7.45 -3.43 -2.83
N ALA A 176 -6.57 -4.05 -3.64
CA ALA A 176 -6.95 -4.48 -4.97
C ALA A 176 -8.11 -5.49 -4.89
N ASP A 177 -9.12 -5.29 -5.72
CA ASP A 177 -10.21 -6.24 -5.94
C ASP A 177 -9.87 -7.19 -7.07
N ILE A 178 -9.15 -6.65 -8.06
CA ILE A 178 -8.74 -7.36 -9.26
C ILE A 178 -7.26 -7.04 -9.52
N VAL A 179 -6.50 -8.08 -9.81
CA VAL A 179 -5.11 -8.00 -10.26
C VAL A 179 -5.05 -8.43 -11.71
N LEU A 180 -4.59 -7.53 -12.58
CA LEU A 180 -4.35 -7.82 -13.99
C LEU A 180 -2.87 -8.17 -14.16
N ALA A 181 -2.58 -9.38 -14.66
CA ALA A 181 -1.24 -9.96 -14.74
C ALA A 181 -0.82 -10.22 -16.19
N PRO A 182 -0.30 -9.21 -16.94
CA PRO A 182 0.48 -9.45 -18.14
C PRO A 182 1.66 -10.39 -17.82
N ALA A 183 1.79 -11.50 -18.52
CA ALA A 183 2.81 -12.50 -18.22
C ALA A 183 3.45 -13.10 -19.46
N LEU A 184 4.68 -13.62 -19.27
CA LEU A 184 5.44 -14.39 -20.24
C LEU A 184 5.78 -15.78 -19.68
N TRP A 185 4.80 -16.41 -19.00
CA TRP A 185 5.01 -17.75 -18.46
C TRP A 185 5.07 -18.76 -19.62
N PRO A 186 6.07 -19.67 -19.61
CA PRO A 186 6.15 -20.73 -20.61
C PRO A 186 4.94 -21.66 -20.57
N GLU A 187 4.69 -22.31 -21.69
CA GLU A 187 3.58 -23.25 -21.82
C GLU A 187 3.72 -24.45 -20.87
N ASP A 188 4.95 -24.95 -20.70
CA ASP A 188 5.28 -26.07 -19.80
C ASP A 188 5.18 -25.70 -18.30
N GLU A 189 5.29 -24.42 -17.94
CA GLU A 189 5.10 -23.95 -16.56
C GLU A 189 3.67 -23.48 -16.27
N TRP A 190 2.79 -23.43 -17.25
CA TRP A 190 1.43 -22.91 -17.08
C TRP A 190 0.65 -23.59 -15.94
N ALA A 191 0.78 -24.89 -15.80
CA ALA A 191 0.09 -25.65 -14.75
C ALA A 191 0.50 -25.19 -13.34
N GLU A 192 1.81 -24.94 -13.10
CA GLU A 192 2.32 -24.42 -11.84
C GLU A 192 1.80 -23.01 -11.56
N TRP A 193 1.88 -22.12 -12.57
CA TRP A 193 1.41 -20.76 -12.45
C TRP A 193 -0.12 -20.66 -12.25
N SER A 194 -0.88 -21.50 -12.95
CA SER A 194 -2.32 -21.60 -12.79
C SER A 194 -2.69 -22.04 -11.37
N ALA A 195 -1.98 -23.06 -10.82
CA ALA A 195 -2.17 -23.50 -9.44
C ALA A 195 -1.86 -22.39 -8.42
N LEU A 196 -0.76 -21.65 -8.60
CA LEU A 196 -0.35 -20.54 -7.75
C LEU A 196 -1.37 -19.39 -7.81
N CYS A 197 -1.80 -18.98 -8.99
CA CYS A 197 -2.81 -17.92 -9.14
C CYS A 197 -4.15 -18.32 -8.52
N ARG A 198 -4.57 -19.59 -8.66
CA ARG A 198 -5.77 -20.12 -8.00
C ARG A 198 -5.65 -20.08 -6.49
N GLN A 199 -4.50 -20.50 -5.95
CA GLN A 199 -4.22 -20.43 -4.52
C GLN A 199 -4.31 -18.99 -4.04
N TYR A 200 -3.65 -18.05 -4.69
CA TYR A 200 -3.63 -16.65 -4.31
C TYR A 200 -5.00 -15.98 -4.45
N ALA A 201 -5.76 -16.30 -5.49
CA ALA A 201 -7.12 -15.78 -5.62
C ALA A 201 -8.01 -16.23 -4.44
N ALA A 202 -7.88 -17.48 -4.01
CA ALA A 202 -8.62 -18.01 -2.86
C ALA A 202 -8.11 -17.43 -1.53
N GLU A 203 -6.79 -17.39 -1.35
CA GLU A 203 -6.13 -16.95 -0.10
C GLU A 203 -6.35 -15.47 0.15
N PHE A 204 -6.24 -14.64 -0.88
CA PHE A 204 -6.33 -13.17 -0.75
C PHE A 204 -7.70 -12.60 -1.12
N GLY A 205 -8.65 -13.43 -1.53
CA GLY A 205 -9.99 -12.98 -1.90
C GLY A 205 -10.02 -12.04 -3.12
N VAL A 206 -9.00 -12.07 -3.97
CA VAL A 206 -8.87 -11.20 -5.15
C VAL A 206 -9.14 -11.98 -6.43
N THR A 207 -9.69 -11.32 -7.44
CA THR A 207 -9.70 -11.89 -8.78
C THR A 207 -8.36 -11.65 -9.45
N ILE A 208 -7.76 -12.69 -10.04
CA ILE A 208 -6.54 -12.56 -10.86
C ILE A 208 -6.91 -12.86 -12.30
N ALA A 209 -6.62 -11.93 -13.21
CA ALA A 209 -6.75 -12.14 -14.63
C ALA A 209 -5.36 -12.16 -15.26
N ALA A 210 -4.95 -13.33 -15.77
CA ALA A 210 -3.62 -13.55 -16.32
C ALA A 210 -3.68 -13.81 -17.83
N ALA A 211 -2.75 -13.19 -18.57
CA ALA A 211 -2.62 -13.36 -20.00
C ALA A 211 -1.15 -13.64 -20.36
N THR A 212 -0.91 -14.70 -21.12
CA THR A 212 0.38 -15.09 -21.68
C THR A 212 0.26 -15.24 -23.22
N PRO A 213 1.37 -15.38 -23.96
CA PRO A 213 1.30 -15.70 -25.37
C PRO A 213 0.53 -16.99 -25.68
N HIS A 214 0.55 -17.97 -24.77
CA HIS A 214 0.02 -19.33 -24.98
C HIS A 214 -1.30 -19.58 -24.28
N ALA A 215 -1.53 -18.93 -23.13
CA ALA A 215 -2.69 -19.16 -22.27
C ALA A 215 -3.31 -17.86 -21.77
N ALA A 216 -4.58 -17.93 -21.42
CA ALA A 216 -5.27 -16.87 -20.71
C ALA A 216 -6.26 -17.47 -19.72
N ALA A 217 -6.31 -16.96 -18.51
CA ALA A 217 -7.22 -17.43 -17.47
C ALA A 217 -7.69 -16.33 -16.55
N ILE A 218 -8.84 -16.57 -15.91
CA ILE A 218 -9.38 -15.74 -14.84
C ILE A 218 -9.60 -16.64 -13.62
N PHE A 219 -8.94 -16.28 -12.53
CA PHE A 219 -8.98 -16.98 -11.25
C PHE A 219 -9.89 -16.22 -10.29
N LEU A 220 -11.04 -16.80 -10.01
CA LEU A 220 -12.01 -16.25 -9.07
C LEU A 220 -11.80 -16.83 -7.66
N PRO A 221 -11.98 -16.05 -6.59
CA PRO A 221 -11.86 -16.54 -5.23
C PRO A 221 -12.69 -17.79 -4.98
N GLY A 222 -12.05 -18.88 -4.52
CA GLY A 222 -12.71 -20.14 -4.15
C GLY A 222 -13.37 -20.91 -5.31
N LYS A 223 -13.08 -20.58 -6.58
CA LYS A 223 -13.63 -21.26 -7.76
C LYS A 223 -12.54 -21.92 -8.60
N ALA A 224 -12.94 -22.84 -9.46
CA ALA A 224 -12.07 -23.37 -10.50
C ALA A 224 -11.66 -22.25 -11.48
N PRO A 225 -10.43 -22.27 -12.03
CA PRO A 225 -10.00 -21.32 -13.05
C PRO A 225 -10.91 -21.38 -14.29
N LEU A 226 -11.17 -20.22 -14.85
CA LEU A 226 -11.80 -20.10 -16.17
C LEU A 226 -10.68 -19.90 -17.18
N GLU A 227 -10.40 -20.91 -17.99
CA GLU A 227 -9.34 -20.90 -18.99
C GLU A 227 -9.89 -20.68 -20.39
N ALA A 228 -9.12 -20.00 -21.23
CA ALA A 228 -9.50 -19.75 -22.61
C ALA A 228 -9.36 -21.02 -23.46
N THR A 229 -10.45 -21.47 -24.09
CA THR A 229 -10.42 -22.50 -25.16
C THR A 229 -10.04 -21.92 -26.51
N GLY A 230 -10.14 -20.58 -26.69
CA GLY A 230 -9.76 -19.80 -27.86
C GLY A 230 -8.74 -18.70 -27.47
N ARG A 231 -8.83 -17.54 -28.10
CA ARG A 231 -7.97 -16.37 -27.82
C ARG A 231 -8.39 -15.57 -26.59
N LEU A 232 -9.60 -15.76 -26.12
CA LEU A 232 -10.26 -14.91 -25.14
C LEU A 232 -10.99 -15.76 -24.10
N VAL A 233 -10.87 -15.36 -22.83
CA VAL A 233 -11.77 -15.78 -21.76
C VAL A 233 -12.36 -14.53 -21.10
N THR A 234 -13.64 -14.58 -20.79
CA THR A 234 -14.36 -13.51 -20.07
C THR A 234 -15.04 -14.06 -18.85
N ALA A 235 -15.10 -13.25 -17.80
CA ALA A 235 -15.81 -13.57 -16.57
C ALA A 235 -16.39 -12.32 -15.93
N THR A 236 -17.47 -12.50 -15.18
CA THR A 236 -17.90 -11.51 -14.19
C THR A 236 -17.17 -11.79 -12.88
N ALA A 237 -16.20 -10.95 -12.57
CA ALA A 237 -15.43 -11.04 -11.34
C ALA A 237 -16.28 -10.50 -10.18
N PRO A 238 -16.49 -11.26 -9.10
CA PRO A 238 -17.10 -10.71 -7.90
C PRO A 238 -16.16 -9.67 -7.31
N VAL A 239 -16.71 -8.53 -6.96
CA VAL A 239 -16.03 -7.56 -6.10
C VAL A 239 -16.45 -7.91 -4.68
N ALA A 240 -15.51 -8.39 -3.88
CA ALA A 240 -15.78 -8.74 -2.51
C ALA A 240 -16.39 -7.52 -1.79
N ALA A 241 -17.54 -7.71 -1.16
CA ALA A 241 -18.09 -6.71 -0.26
C ALA A 241 -17.11 -6.58 0.90
N ARG A 242 -16.14 -5.67 0.78
CA ARG A 242 -15.23 -5.39 1.88
C ARG A 242 -16.05 -4.79 3.01
N ARG A 243 -16.25 -5.56 4.06
CA ARG A 243 -17.02 -5.15 5.26
C ARG A 243 -16.25 -4.16 6.14
N TRP A 244 -15.14 -3.60 5.63
CA TRP A 244 -14.43 -2.57 6.34
C TRP A 244 -15.14 -1.23 6.12
N ALA A 245 -15.41 -0.52 7.21
CA ALA A 245 -16.10 0.76 7.14
C ALA A 245 -15.31 1.76 6.27
N PRO A 246 -15.99 2.55 5.43
CA PRO A 246 -15.33 3.62 4.71
C PRO A 246 -14.68 4.58 5.70
N VAL A 247 -13.50 5.10 5.38
CA VAL A 247 -12.88 6.17 6.16
C VAL A 247 -13.71 7.41 5.95
N SER A 248 -14.38 7.86 7.01
CA SER A 248 -15.17 9.09 6.98
C SER A 248 -14.36 10.35 7.28
N ALA A 249 -13.09 10.18 7.67
CA ALA A 249 -12.23 11.30 8.04
C ALA A 249 -11.72 12.05 6.80
N LEU A 250 -11.98 13.35 6.77
CA LEU A 250 -11.52 14.23 5.70
C LEU A 250 -9.98 14.23 5.61
N GLY A 251 -9.46 14.33 4.40
CA GLY A 251 -8.02 14.39 4.14
C GLY A 251 -7.31 13.03 4.12
N LEU A 252 -8.06 11.94 4.23
CA LEU A 252 -7.54 10.57 4.13
C LEU A 252 -8.09 9.84 2.90
N PRO A 253 -7.42 8.75 2.46
CA PRO A 253 -7.99 7.87 1.44
C PRO A 253 -9.38 7.35 1.84
N LEU A 254 -10.30 7.24 0.90
CA LEU A 254 -11.69 6.85 1.14
C LEU A 254 -11.87 5.43 1.71
N THR A 255 -10.87 4.58 1.57
CA THR A 255 -10.92 3.20 2.04
C THR A 255 -9.64 2.82 2.77
N ILE A 256 -9.78 2.15 3.91
CA ILE A 256 -8.66 1.48 4.57
C ILE A 256 -8.30 0.25 3.75
N PRO A 257 -7.01 0.01 3.44
CA PRO A 257 -6.59 -1.26 2.85
C PRO A 257 -7.04 -2.43 3.73
N ALA A 258 -7.77 -3.38 3.14
CA ALA A 258 -8.27 -4.53 3.90
C ALA A 258 -7.10 -5.41 4.38
N PRO A 259 -7.23 -6.07 5.53
CA PRO A 259 -6.27 -7.08 5.94
C PRO A 259 -6.21 -8.23 4.94
N TYR A 260 -5.06 -8.89 4.93
CA TYR A 260 -4.69 -10.01 4.07
C TYR A 260 -5.70 -11.17 4.08
N PHE A 261 -6.40 -11.34 5.19
CA PHE A 261 -7.32 -12.45 5.43
C PHE A 261 -8.71 -11.90 5.74
N GLU A 262 -9.73 -12.43 5.10
CA GLU A 262 -11.11 -12.14 5.43
C GLU A 262 -11.54 -12.79 6.76
N PRO A 263 -12.54 -12.22 7.40
CA PRO A 263 -13.07 -10.87 7.34
C PRO A 263 -12.52 -10.00 8.46
N ALA A 264 -12.20 -8.74 8.17
CA ALA A 264 -12.08 -7.76 9.24
C ALA A 264 -13.49 -7.43 9.75
N SER A 265 -13.72 -7.65 11.02
CA SER A 265 -14.99 -7.33 11.67
C SER A 265 -14.76 -6.44 12.89
N GLN A 266 -15.81 -5.79 13.37
CA GLN A 266 -15.71 -5.00 14.59
C GLN A 266 -15.32 -5.87 15.79
N GLU A 267 -15.87 -7.09 15.85
CA GLU A 267 -15.57 -8.07 16.89
C GLU A 267 -14.07 -8.44 16.87
N LEU A 268 -13.48 -8.61 15.69
CA LEU A 268 -12.05 -8.89 15.56
C LEU A 268 -11.20 -7.67 15.95
N ALA A 269 -11.63 -6.45 15.61
CA ALA A 269 -10.96 -5.23 16.03
C ALA A 269 -11.03 -5.04 17.56
N ASP A 270 -12.17 -5.31 18.18
CA ASP A 270 -12.34 -5.23 19.63
C ASP A 270 -11.49 -6.30 20.36
N LEU A 271 -11.36 -7.49 19.77
CA LEU A 271 -10.46 -8.54 20.24
C LEU A 271 -8.99 -8.10 20.12
N GLY A 272 -8.61 -7.54 18.98
CA GLY A 272 -7.28 -6.97 18.75
C GLY A 272 -6.95 -5.83 19.72
N ARG A 273 -7.93 -4.98 20.02
CA ARG A 273 -7.79 -3.93 21.03
C ARG A 273 -7.50 -4.52 22.41
N ARG A 274 -8.20 -5.57 22.82
CA ARG A 274 -7.93 -6.24 24.11
C ARG A 274 -6.51 -6.79 24.16
N LEU A 275 -6.06 -7.44 23.10
CA LEU A 275 -4.69 -7.96 22.97
C LEU A 275 -3.64 -6.83 22.98
N PHE A 276 -3.90 -5.73 22.31
CA PHE A 276 -2.99 -4.58 22.23
C PHE A 276 -2.68 -3.95 23.61
N PHE A 277 -3.66 -4.00 24.53
CA PHE A 277 -3.53 -3.51 25.90
C PHE A 277 -3.18 -4.61 26.92
N ASP A 278 -2.98 -5.85 26.48
CA ASP A 278 -2.71 -6.97 27.39
C ASP A 278 -1.20 -7.14 27.64
N PRO A 279 -0.70 -6.81 28.85
CA PRO A 279 0.73 -6.93 29.16
C PRO A 279 1.18 -8.41 29.23
N LYS A 280 0.25 -9.38 29.33
CA LYS A 280 0.59 -10.80 29.33
C LYS A 280 1.09 -11.31 27.98
N LEU A 281 1.05 -10.47 26.95
CA LEU A 281 1.70 -10.74 25.66
C LEU A 281 3.21 -10.45 25.67
N SER A 282 3.83 -10.20 26.83
CA SER A 282 5.29 -10.10 27.01
C SER A 282 5.82 -11.14 27.98
N SER A 283 7.10 -11.48 27.88
CA SER A 283 7.77 -12.52 28.70
C SER A 283 7.70 -12.25 30.20
N THR A 284 7.68 -10.98 30.60
CA THR A 284 7.54 -10.56 31.99
C THR A 284 6.07 -10.37 32.42
N GLY A 285 5.13 -10.37 31.49
CA GLY A 285 3.73 -10.03 31.74
C GLY A 285 3.50 -8.56 32.16
N ALA A 286 4.43 -7.65 31.86
CA ALA A 286 4.40 -6.26 32.30
C ALA A 286 4.39 -5.23 31.15
N VAL A 287 4.66 -5.64 29.93
CA VAL A 287 4.75 -4.77 28.74
C VAL A 287 3.69 -5.18 27.72
N ALA A 288 2.85 -4.23 27.32
CA ALA A 288 1.87 -4.37 26.24
C ALA A 288 2.31 -3.52 25.03
N CYS A 289 1.69 -3.70 23.85
CA CYS A 289 1.88 -2.79 22.72
C CYS A 289 1.58 -1.33 23.14
N ALA A 290 0.52 -1.14 23.94
CA ALA A 290 0.13 0.16 24.49
C ALA A 290 1.17 0.78 25.46
N SER A 291 2.15 0.03 25.93
CA SER A 291 3.23 0.59 26.77
C SER A 291 4.12 1.55 25.97
N CYS A 292 4.36 1.23 24.70
CA CYS A 292 5.13 2.06 23.76
C CYS A 292 4.22 2.88 22.84
N HIS A 293 3.03 2.39 22.50
CA HIS A 293 2.09 3.07 21.61
C HIS A 293 0.89 3.60 22.40
N GLN A 294 1.12 4.72 23.13
CA GLN A 294 0.15 5.32 24.06
C GLN A 294 -0.89 6.18 23.32
N PRO A 295 -2.20 5.93 23.47
CA PRO A 295 -3.23 6.66 22.73
C PRO A 295 -3.23 8.19 22.95
N ASP A 296 -2.93 8.63 24.17
CA ASP A 296 -2.86 10.04 24.55
C ASP A 296 -1.64 10.75 23.95
N LYS A 297 -0.65 10.01 23.45
CA LYS A 297 0.55 10.52 22.78
C LYS A 297 0.57 10.20 21.28
N ALA A 298 -0.59 10.22 20.64
CA ALA A 298 -0.72 9.87 19.23
C ALA A 298 -0.11 8.50 18.88
N TYR A 299 -0.23 7.51 19.79
CA TYR A 299 0.34 6.16 19.67
C TYR A 299 1.86 6.15 19.51
N THR A 300 2.57 7.06 20.19
CA THR A 300 4.01 7.01 20.51
C THR A 300 4.19 6.89 22.04
N ASP A 301 5.42 6.89 22.55
CA ASP A 301 5.67 6.91 24.00
C ASP A 301 6.21 8.26 24.53
N GLY A 302 6.54 9.19 23.62
CA GLY A 302 7.11 10.48 23.95
C GLY A 302 8.56 10.42 24.48
N ARG A 303 9.27 9.30 24.22
CA ARG A 303 10.66 9.10 24.65
C ARG A 303 11.59 9.10 23.44
N ARG A 304 12.86 9.36 23.67
CA ARG A 304 13.89 9.26 22.65
C ARG A 304 13.95 7.86 22.06
N LYS A 305 13.94 6.83 22.91
CA LYS A 305 13.88 5.41 22.56
C LYS A 305 12.83 4.74 23.42
N GLY A 306 12.13 3.76 22.88
CA GLY A 306 11.16 2.98 23.64
C GLY A 306 11.82 2.16 24.73
N VAL A 307 11.06 1.76 25.74
CA VAL A 307 11.55 0.92 26.84
C VAL A 307 10.66 -0.31 26.96
N GLY A 308 11.23 -1.47 26.71
CA GLY A 308 10.54 -2.74 26.81
C GLY A 308 10.81 -3.48 28.12
N VAL A 309 10.71 -4.81 28.06
CA VAL A 309 10.93 -5.68 29.22
C VAL A 309 12.34 -5.49 29.80
N HIS A 310 12.47 -5.72 31.10
CA HIS A 310 13.75 -5.56 31.84
C HIS A 310 14.37 -4.16 31.72
N ASN A 311 13.57 -3.12 31.42
CA ASN A 311 14.01 -1.75 31.16
C ASN A 311 15.03 -1.61 30.03
N ARG A 312 15.00 -2.50 29.04
CA ARG A 312 15.87 -2.42 27.86
C ARG A 312 15.35 -1.36 26.90
N GLU A 313 16.24 -0.52 26.40
CA GLU A 313 15.89 0.46 25.37
C GLU A 313 15.81 -0.17 23.99
N THR A 314 14.85 0.29 23.19
CA THR A 314 14.77 -0.05 21.76
C THR A 314 15.87 0.66 20.97
N LYS A 315 16.16 0.16 19.78
CA LYS A 315 17.16 0.77 18.89
C LYS A 315 16.75 2.17 18.42
N ARG A 316 15.46 2.37 18.18
CA ARG A 316 14.90 3.56 17.52
C ARG A 316 13.78 4.19 18.33
N ASN A 317 13.43 5.42 17.96
CA ASN A 317 12.24 6.11 18.43
C ASN A 317 10.98 5.33 18.03
N VAL A 318 9.98 5.32 18.91
CA VAL A 318 8.69 4.65 18.69
C VAL A 318 7.85 5.42 17.68
N PRO A 319 7.60 4.88 16.48
CA PRO A 319 6.79 5.55 15.48
C PRO A 319 5.30 5.54 15.86
N SER A 320 4.58 6.58 15.46
CA SER A 320 3.11 6.61 15.61
C SER A 320 2.45 5.50 14.82
N LEU A 321 1.41 4.88 15.40
CA LEU A 321 0.52 3.94 14.69
C LEU A 321 -0.67 4.64 14.03
N LEU A 322 -0.85 5.94 14.21
CA LEU A 322 -1.93 6.66 13.52
C LEU A 322 -1.75 6.55 12.00
N ASN A 323 -2.83 6.18 11.33
CA ASN A 323 -2.87 6.00 9.89
C ASN A 323 -1.90 4.94 9.34
N VAL A 324 -1.42 4.01 10.21
CA VAL A 324 -0.52 2.92 9.81
C VAL A 324 -1.13 2.04 8.69
N ALA A 325 -2.45 1.94 8.65
CA ALA A 325 -3.19 1.21 7.62
C ALA A 325 -2.87 1.65 6.18
N PHE A 326 -2.44 2.90 5.98
CA PHE A 326 -2.13 3.45 4.66
C PHE A 326 -0.64 3.36 4.29
N ARG A 327 0.20 2.80 5.18
CA ARG A 327 1.64 2.69 4.93
C ARG A 327 1.98 1.38 4.21
N PRO A 328 2.64 1.45 3.05
CA PRO A 328 3.01 0.27 2.27
C PRO A 328 4.13 -0.56 2.89
N VAL A 329 4.97 0.09 3.65
CA VAL A 329 6.05 -0.52 4.42
C VAL A 329 6.09 0.07 5.82
N LEU A 330 6.50 -0.72 6.78
CA LEU A 330 6.47 -0.41 8.19
C LEU A 330 7.89 -0.31 8.75
N GLN A 331 8.02 0.27 9.91
CA GLN A 331 9.28 0.67 10.51
C GLN A 331 9.99 1.82 9.76
N TRP A 332 10.97 2.41 10.44
CA TRP A 332 11.79 3.48 9.89
C TRP A 332 12.61 3.03 8.66
N ASP A 333 13.00 1.75 8.60
CA ASP A 333 13.83 1.16 7.55
C ASP A 333 13.04 0.34 6.52
N GLY A 334 11.71 0.30 6.62
CA GLY A 334 10.87 -0.45 5.68
C GLY A 334 10.96 -1.97 5.82
N TYR A 335 11.36 -2.46 6.99
CA TYR A 335 11.60 -3.88 7.25
C TYR A 335 10.40 -4.79 6.94
N ALA A 336 9.19 -4.33 7.19
CA ALA A 336 7.99 -5.13 7.00
C ALA A 336 7.01 -4.49 6.01
N THR A 337 6.27 -5.32 5.28
CA THR A 337 5.31 -4.92 4.24
C THR A 337 3.86 -5.14 4.65
N SER A 338 3.59 -5.76 5.81
CA SER A 338 2.24 -5.89 6.37
C SER A 338 2.25 -5.79 7.89
N ILE A 339 1.16 -5.32 8.45
CA ILE A 339 0.99 -5.19 9.91
C ILE A 339 0.99 -6.58 10.54
N GLU A 340 0.30 -7.55 9.93
CA GLU A 340 0.23 -8.93 10.39
C GLU A 340 1.63 -9.56 10.53
N ASN A 341 2.43 -9.44 9.47
CA ASN A 341 3.80 -9.97 9.49
C ASN A 341 4.70 -9.21 10.45
N PHE A 342 4.45 -7.90 10.62
CA PHE A 342 5.25 -7.09 11.52
C PHE A 342 5.01 -7.43 13.00
N THR A 343 3.79 -7.76 13.38
CA THR A 343 3.38 -8.03 14.77
C THR A 343 4.30 -9.03 15.51
N LYS A 344 4.90 -9.98 14.80
CA LYS A 344 5.82 -10.97 15.39
C LYS A 344 7.12 -10.33 15.95
N TYR A 345 7.58 -9.22 15.34
CA TYR A 345 8.88 -8.64 15.69
C TYR A 345 8.91 -8.00 17.07
N PRO A 346 8.02 -7.07 17.45
CA PRO A 346 8.00 -6.54 18.80
C PRO A 346 7.79 -7.63 19.86
N ILE A 347 6.99 -8.66 19.54
CA ILE A 347 6.73 -9.77 20.45
C ILE A 347 8.00 -10.61 20.70
N SER A 348 8.79 -10.88 19.65
CA SER A 348 10.03 -11.67 19.78
C SER A 348 11.28 -10.86 20.08
N ASN A 349 11.24 -9.54 19.96
CA ASN A 349 12.40 -8.68 20.18
C ASN A 349 12.77 -8.62 21.68
N VAL A 350 14.02 -8.97 21.98
CA VAL A 350 14.55 -9.00 23.36
C VAL A 350 14.52 -7.64 24.05
N SER A 351 14.54 -6.55 23.31
CA SER A 351 14.44 -5.18 23.84
C SER A 351 12.99 -4.66 23.92
N GLU A 352 11.99 -5.45 23.51
CA GLU A 352 10.59 -5.04 23.52
C GLU A 352 9.75 -5.97 24.40
N MET A 353 9.24 -7.10 23.88
CA MET A 353 8.35 -8.01 24.61
C MET A 353 9.01 -9.37 24.96
N ASP A 354 10.12 -9.73 24.33
CA ASP A 354 11.05 -10.83 24.64
C ASP A 354 10.43 -12.23 24.71
N PHE A 355 9.48 -12.54 23.84
CA PHE A 355 9.07 -13.92 23.63
C PHE A 355 9.93 -14.57 22.54
N HIS A 356 10.99 -15.30 22.91
CA HIS A 356 11.84 -16.02 21.96
C HIS A 356 11.07 -17.00 21.07
N TYR A 357 9.99 -17.58 21.60
CA TYR A 357 9.13 -18.51 20.89
C TYR A 357 7.73 -17.93 20.77
N LEU A 358 7.31 -17.63 19.56
CA LEU A 358 6.00 -17.04 19.27
C LEU A 358 4.82 -17.90 19.71
N ASP A 359 5.00 -19.22 19.90
CA ASP A 359 4.00 -20.14 20.39
C ASP A 359 3.58 -19.90 21.85
N ALA A 360 4.36 -19.15 22.62
CA ALA A 360 3.99 -18.72 23.97
C ALA A 360 2.73 -17.85 23.97
N VAL A 361 2.57 -16.99 22.94
CA VAL A 361 1.40 -16.12 22.82
C VAL A 361 0.11 -16.93 22.59
N PRO A 362 -0.01 -17.81 21.60
CA PRO A 362 -1.22 -18.61 21.44
C PRO A 362 -1.44 -19.59 22.61
N ARG A 363 -0.41 -20.09 23.30
CA ARG A 363 -0.59 -20.87 24.53
C ARG A 363 -1.31 -20.05 25.61
N TYR A 364 -0.85 -18.82 25.86
CA TYR A 364 -1.52 -17.92 26.78
C TYR A 364 -2.96 -17.63 26.34
N VAL A 365 -3.17 -17.25 25.09
CA VAL A 365 -4.50 -16.91 24.55
C VAL A 365 -5.47 -18.09 24.69
N ASN A 366 -5.03 -19.32 24.37
CA ASN A 366 -5.85 -20.53 24.49
C ASN A 366 -6.13 -20.91 25.96
N SER A 367 -5.34 -20.44 26.92
CA SER A 367 -5.62 -20.62 28.35
C SER A 367 -6.70 -19.67 28.89
N GLN A 368 -7.10 -18.67 28.09
CA GLN A 368 -8.06 -17.66 28.50
C GLN A 368 -9.42 -17.88 27.81
N PRO A 369 -10.46 -18.37 28.53
CA PRO A 369 -11.77 -18.67 27.93
C PRO A 369 -12.38 -17.49 27.17
N GLY A 370 -12.19 -16.26 27.66
CA GLY A 370 -12.70 -15.04 27.01
C GLY A 370 -12.03 -14.71 25.68
N TYR A 371 -10.76 -15.09 25.48
CA TYR A 371 -10.09 -14.98 24.18
C TYR A 371 -10.55 -16.09 23.24
N VAL A 372 -10.58 -17.34 23.70
CA VAL A 372 -11.05 -18.48 22.89
C VAL A 372 -12.46 -18.25 22.36
N ALA A 373 -13.40 -17.82 23.22
CA ALA A 373 -14.75 -17.48 22.81
C ALA A 373 -14.78 -16.33 21.78
N GLY A 374 -13.95 -15.30 21.97
CA GLY A 374 -13.84 -14.18 21.04
C GLY A 374 -13.30 -14.61 19.66
N PHE A 375 -12.26 -15.42 19.61
CA PHE A 375 -11.70 -15.93 18.35
C PHE A 375 -12.64 -16.89 17.64
N ARG A 376 -13.35 -17.73 18.38
CA ARG A 376 -14.40 -18.59 17.81
C ARG A 376 -15.51 -17.75 17.17
N ALA A 377 -15.98 -16.72 17.84
CA ALA A 377 -17.02 -15.84 17.32
C ALA A 377 -16.55 -15.02 16.10
N ALA A 378 -15.33 -14.49 16.13
CA ALA A 378 -14.82 -13.61 15.10
C ALA A 378 -14.28 -14.35 13.86
N LEU A 379 -13.67 -15.52 14.04
CA LEU A 379 -12.95 -16.25 12.97
C LEU A 379 -13.43 -17.70 12.79
N GLY A 380 -14.33 -18.23 13.64
CA GLY A 380 -14.78 -19.62 13.58
C GLY A 380 -13.72 -20.64 13.98
N VAL A 381 -12.64 -20.24 14.67
CA VAL A 381 -11.53 -21.13 15.03
C VAL A 381 -11.69 -21.70 16.43
N GLU A 382 -11.47 -23.01 16.59
CA GLU A 382 -11.52 -23.71 17.88
C GLU A 382 -10.19 -23.60 18.65
N LYS A 383 -9.07 -23.51 17.92
CA LYS A 383 -7.73 -23.35 18.47
C LYS A 383 -7.07 -22.12 17.89
N VAL A 384 -6.64 -21.22 18.76
CA VAL A 384 -5.97 -20.00 18.36
C VAL A 384 -4.49 -20.29 18.07
N GLU A 385 -4.02 -19.83 16.92
CA GLU A 385 -2.62 -19.85 16.50
C GLU A 385 -2.10 -18.41 16.36
N PHE A 386 -0.77 -18.23 16.27
CA PHE A 386 -0.16 -16.91 16.19
C PHE A 386 -0.71 -16.04 15.04
N PRO A 387 -0.93 -16.56 13.81
CA PRO A 387 -1.54 -15.78 12.74
C PRO A 387 -2.92 -15.20 13.08
N HIS A 388 -3.72 -15.89 13.89
CA HIS A 388 -5.02 -15.37 14.35
C HIS A 388 -4.84 -14.17 15.29
N VAL A 389 -3.85 -14.24 16.19
CA VAL A 389 -3.49 -13.14 17.09
C VAL A 389 -2.99 -11.94 16.30
N ALA A 390 -2.06 -12.17 15.37
CA ALA A 390 -1.53 -11.13 14.49
C ALA A 390 -2.63 -10.44 13.67
N LYS A 391 -3.59 -11.22 13.16
CA LYS A 391 -4.75 -10.72 12.42
C LYS A 391 -5.62 -9.81 13.30
N ALA A 392 -5.91 -10.21 14.54
CA ALA A 392 -6.71 -9.41 15.45
C ALA A 392 -6.02 -8.09 15.80
N LEU A 393 -4.71 -8.12 16.13
CA LEU A 393 -3.92 -6.92 16.41
C LEU A 393 -3.88 -5.99 15.20
N ALA A 394 -3.56 -6.51 14.03
CA ALA A 394 -3.52 -5.73 12.79
C ALA A 394 -4.88 -5.13 12.42
N THR A 395 -5.98 -5.85 12.70
CA THR A 395 -7.34 -5.33 12.49
C THR A 395 -7.61 -4.14 13.39
N PHE A 396 -7.20 -4.21 14.65
CA PHE A 396 -7.31 -3.07 15.57
C PHE A 396 -6.42 -1.89 15.11
N GLU A 397 -5.16 -2.13 14.77
CA GLU A 397 -4.24 -1.06 14.33
C GLU A 397 -4.76 -0.32 13.09
N ARG A 398 -5.46 -1.00 12.18
CA ARG A 398 -6.13 -0.37 11.03
C ARG A 398 -7.29 0.55 11.44
N THR A 399 -7.81 0.47 12.65
CA THR A 399 -8.82 1.41 13.16
C THR A 399 -8.21 2.71 13.68
N LEU A 400 -6.90 2.79 13.81
CA LEU A 400 -6.19 3.95 14.36
C LEU A 400 -6.08 5.06 13.30
N ILE A 401 -7.19 5.69 13.00
CA ILE A 401 -7.34 6.69 11.95
C ILE A 401 -7.40 8.08 12.56
N SER A 402 -6.62 9.02 11.99
CA SER A 402 -6.62 10.44 12.34
C SER A 402 -6.66 11.30 11.08
N GLY A 403 -7.70 12.07 10.93
CA GLY A 403 -7.96 13.03 9.85
C GLY A 403 -8.78 14.22 10.38
N ASP A 404 -9.52 14.91 9.52
CA ASP A 404 -10.35 16.07 9.89
C ASP A 404 -9.56 17.21 10.56
N SER A 405 -8.26 17.32 10.25
CA SER A 405 -7.41 18.39 10.76
C SER A 405 -7.87 19.76 10.25
N ARG A 406 -7.39 20.86 10.87
CA ARG A 406 -7.64 22.21 10.38
C ARG A 406 -7.14 22.39 8.94
N PHE A 407 -5.97 21.80 8.61
CA PHE A 407 -5.47 21.74 7.24
C PHE A 407 -6.45 21.02 6.30
N ASP A 408 -7.00 19.86 6.72
CA ASP A 408 -7.92 19.09 5.87
C ASP A 408 -9.18 19.87 5.55
N ARG A 409 -9.77 20.57 6.53
CA ARG A 409 -10.93 21.42 6.32
C ARG A 409 -10.63 22.58 5.38
N TYR A 410 -9.46 23.20 5.53
CA TYR A 410 -9.01 24.27 4.63
C TYR A 410 -8.80 23.76 3.19
N GLN A 411 -8.09 22.64 3.05
CA GLN A 411 -7.63 22.13 1.75
C GLN A 411 -8.73 21.42 0.98
N TYR A 412 -9.53 20.57 1.67
CA TYR A 412 -10.43 19.62 1.02
C TYR A 412 -11.92 19.92 1.24
N ALA A 413 -12.28 20.65 2.26
CA ALA A 413 -13.66 21.10 2.48
C ALA A 413 -13.92 22.57 2.08
N GLY A 414 -12.89 23.31 1.68
CA GLY A 414 -13.02 24.71 1.28
C GLY A 414 -13.24 25.70 2.43
N ASP A 415 -13.10 25.26 3.68
CA ASP A 415 -13.21 26.09 4.87
C ASP A 415 -11.99 27.01 5.00
N ARG A 416 -12.09 28.22 4.42
CA ARG A 416 -11.02 29.22 4.42
C ARG A 416 -10.68 29.75 5.80
N ALA A 417 -11.57 29.62 6.77
CA ALA A 417 -11.38 30.08 8.14
C ALA A 417 -10.66 29.03 9.00
N ALA A 418 -10.54 27.77 8.54
CA ALA A 418 -9.91 26.68 9.29
C ALA A 418 -8.41 26.90 9.57
N LEU A 419 -7.72 27.68 8.74
CA LEU A 419 -6.33 28.09 8.98
C LEU A 419 -6.24 29.60 9.25
N ASP A 420 -5.46 29.96 10.24
CA ASP A 420 -5.11 31.37 10.49
C ASP A 420 -4.03 31.88 9.51
N ASP A 421 -3.67 33.17 9.61
CA ASP A 421 -2.71 33.79 8.71
C ASP A 421 -1.29 33.20 8.82
N ALA A 422 -0.85 32.86 10.00
CA ALA A 422 0.45 32.28 10.22
C ALA A 422 0.52 30.86 9.61
N GLU A 423 -0.54 30.07 9.80
CA GLU A 423 -0.67 28.72 9.24
C GLU A 423 -0.74 28.74 7.70
N ARG A 424 -1.45 29.73 7.13
CA ARG A 424 -1.49 29.92 5.67
C ARG A 424 -0.13 30.31 5.09
N ARG A 425 0.62 31.21 5.75
CA ARG A 425 2.00 31.53 5.36
C ARG A 425 2.91 30.31 5.52
N GLY A 426 2.75 29.55 6.60
CA GLY A 426 3.48 28.30 6.83
C GLY A 426 3.22 27.26 5.73
N LEU A 427 1.97 27.08 5.30
CA LEU A 427 1.62 26.22 4.16
C LEU A 427 2.26 26.68 2.86
N ALA A 428 2.29 28.00 2.61
CA ALA A 428 2.98 28.55 1.44
C ALA A 428 4.50 28.28 1.47
N LEU A 429 5.12 28.42 2.64
CA LEU A 429 6.53 28.06 2.85
C LEU A 429 6.77 26.56 2.65
N PHE A 430 5.92 25.69 3.19
CA PHE A 430 5.99 24.24 3.05
C PHE A 430 5.96 23.80 1.58
N ARG A 431 5.10 24.42 0.76
CA ARG A 431 4.99 24.17 -0.68
C ARG A 431 6.11 24.81 -1.49
N GLY A 432 6.54 25.99 -1.07
CA GLY A 432 7.48 26.86 -1.82
C GLY A 432 8.90 26.82 -1.29
N LYS A 433 9.33 27.87 -0.58
CA LYS A 433 10.72 28.11 -0.18
C LYS A 433 11.34 26.96 0.61
N ALA A 434 10.61 26.38 1.57
CA ALA A 434 11.07 25.25 2.37
C ALA A 434 11.04 23.93 1.59
N GLY A 435 10.16 23.77 0.61
CA GLY A 435 10.12 22.62 -0.31
C GLY A 435 9.78 21.29 0.34
N CYS A 436 9.21 21.28 1.54
CA CYS A 436 8.87 20.08 2.31
C CYS A 436 7.90 19.15 1.57
N VAL A 437 7.03 19.74 0.72
CA VAL A 437 6.06 19.01 -0.12
C VAL A 437 6.69 18.01 -1.09
N ARG A 438 8.00 18.09 -1.36
CA ARG A 438 8.69 17.16 -2.27
C ARG A 438 8.76 15.75 -1.71
N CYS A 439 8.87 15.61 -0.38
CA CYS A 439 8.85 14.35 0.34
C CYS A 439 7.51 14.15 1.08
N HIS A 440 6.98 15.21 1.68
CA HIS A 440 5.70 15.18 2.40
C HIS A 440 4.54 15.65 1.50
N VAL A 441 4.13 14.75 0.59
CA VAL A 441 3.22 15.04 -0.52
C VAL A 441 1.82 15.45 -0.04
N ILE A 442 1.30 16.51 -0.64
CA ILE A 442 -0.11 16.92 -0.53
C ILE A 442 -0.79 16.57 -1.84
N GLY A 443 -1.65 15.56 -1.83
CA GLY A 443 -2.43 15.14 -2.99
C GLY A 443 -3.67 16.01 -3.22
N GLU A 444 -4.34 15.81 -4.34
CA GLU A 444 -5.55 16.57 -4.72
C GLU A 444 -6.76 16.27 -3.84
N ARG A 445 -6.92 15.01 -3.40
CA ARG A 445 -8.07 14.53 -2.63
C ARG A 445 -7.76 14.17 -1.18
N TYR A 446 -6.49 13.91 -0.87
CA TYR A 446 -6.02 13.60 0.48
C TYR A 446 -4.53 13.88 0.63
N ALA A 447 -4.04 13.96 1.87
CA ALA A 447 -2.62 14.08 2.16
C ALA A 447 -2.22 13.14 3.30
N LEU A 448 -1.41 12.15 3.00
CA LEU A 448 -0.74 11.35 4.04
C LEU A 448 0.58 12.02 4.48
N PHE A 449 1.02 13.07 3.78
CA PHE A 449 2.27 13.79 4.01
C PHE A 449 3.49 12.87 3.98
N LEU A 450 3.54 11.96 3.00
CA LEU A 450 4.66 11.06 2.73
C LEU A 450 4.70 10.71 1.23
N ASP A 451 5.88 10.39 0.72
CA ASP A 451 6.11 10.05 -0.68
C ASP A 451 6.38 8.55 -0.89
N PHE A 452 6.32 7.76 0.19
CA PHE A 452 6.63 6.33 0.22
C PHE A 452 8.08 5.97 -0.16
N LYS A 453 9.01 6.94 -0.06
CA LYS A 453 10.42 6.76 -0.40
C LYS A 453 11.31 6.78 0.84
N PHE A 454 12.58 6.53 0.60
CA PHE A 454 13.65 6.55 1.60
C PHE A 454 14.66 7.64 1.26
N HIS A 455 15.11 8.36 2.28
CA HIS A 455 16.01 9.49 2.13
C HIS A 455 17.14 9.44 3.16
N VAL A 456 18.32 9.94 2.80
CA VAL A 456 19.45 10.12 3.70
C VAL A 456 19.47 11.57 4.17
N LEU A 457 19.23 11.80 5.46
CA LEU A 457 19.27 13.13 6.09
C LEU A 457 20.56 13.38 6.86
N GLY A 458 21.37 12.33 7.04
CA GLY A 458 22.61 12.37 7.81
C GLY A 458 22.44 12.20 9.32
N VAL A 459 21.23 11.95 9.83
CA VAL A 459 21.02 11.70 11.27
C VAL A 459 21.84 10.49 11.72
N GLY A 460 22.62 10.63 12.79
CA GLY A 460 23.50 9.58 13.30
C GLY A 460 24.78 9.35 12.48
N TYR A 461 25.11 10.23 11.50
CA TYR A 461 26.39 10.17 10.79
C TYR A 461 27.51 10.82 11.60
N SER A 462 28.62 10.11 11.73
CA SER A 462 29.88 10.63 12.32
C SER A 462 30.87 10.97 11.22
N ALA A 463 31.23 12.24 11.08
CA ALA A 463 32.26 12.67 10.16
C ALA A 463 33.66 12.15 10.53
N GLU A 464 33.91 11.89 11.82
CA GLU A 464 35.17 11.35 12.32
C GLU A 464 35.40 9.91 11.86
N THR A 465 34.35 9.06 11.92
CA THR A 465 34.45 7.66 11.55
C THR A 465 33.99 7.36 10.12
N GLY A 466 33.35 8.32 9.46
CA GLY A 466 32.70 8.13 8.14
C GLY A 466 31.53 7.15 8.17
N ARG A 467 30.91 6.91 9.33
CA ARG A 467 29.90 5.86 9.51
C ARG A 467 28.59 6.41 10.09
N PHE A 468 27.49 5.71 9.75
CA PHE A 468 26.20 5.89 10.40
C PHE A 468 26.09 4.97 11.62
N GLU A 469 25.55 5.46 12.73
CA GLU A 469 25.18 4.65 13.89
C GLU A 469 24.09 3.63 13.53
N ASP A 470 23.12 4.05 12.74
CA ASP A 470 22.07 3.20 12.16
C ASP A 470 22.11 3.27 10.63
N ILE A 471 22.34 2.13 9.99
CA ILE A 471 22.46 2.04 8.54
C ILE A 471 21.11 2.03 7.80
N GLY A 472 19.99 2.05 8.54
CA GLY A 472 18.64 2.11 7.97
C GLY A 472 18.33 0.94 7.05
N LEU A 473 17.79 1.26 5.87
CA LEU A 473 17.38 0.29 4.86
C LEU A 473 18.47 -0.71 4.45
N ALA A 474 19.74 -0.30 4.40
CA ALA A 474 20.87 -1.19 4.08
C ALA A 474 21.01 -2.36 5.08
N GLY A 475 20.43 -2.26 6.27
CA GLY A 475 20.41 -3.35 7.25
C GLY A 475 19.36 -4.44 6.97
N VAL A 476 18.42 -4.18 6.06
CA VAL A 476 17.25 -5.05 5.82
C VAL A 476 16.99 -5.30 4.33
N SER A 477 17.86 -4.82 3.46
CA SER A 477 17.75 -4.95 2.01
C SER A 477 19.13 -5.15 1.38
N THR A 478 19.16 -5.38 0.08
CA THR A 478 20.40 -5.42 -0.73
C THR A 478 20.89 -4.05 -1.18
N ASP A 479 20.29 -2.97 -0.68
CA ASP A 479 20.71 -1.60 -0.97
C ASP A 479 21.98 -1.29 -0.18
N ASP A 480 23.03 -0.82 -0.86
CA ASP A 480 24.31 -0.45 -0.25
C ASP A 480 24.31 0.96 0.35
N GLN A 481 23.30 1.76 0.06
CA GLN A 481 23.20 3.13 0.54
C GLN A 481 22.77 3.16 2.00
N LYS A 482 23.68 3.58 2.87
CA LYS A 482 23.48 3.63 4.33
C LYS A 482 22.77 4.91 4.76
N GLY A 483 22.06 4.83 5.88
CA GLY A 483 21.36 5.98 6.45
C GLY A 483 20.04 6.33 5.76
N LEU A 484 19.52 5.44 4.91
CA LEU A 484 18.21 5.56 4.28
C LEU A 484 17.10 5.23 5.25
N PHE A 485 16.20 6.19 5.48
CA PHE A 485 14.99 6.03 6.28
C PHE A 485 13.76 6.50 5.53
N GLN A 486 12.63 5.83 5.78
CA GLN A 486 11.36 6.17 5.16
C GLN A 486 10.89 7.57 5.59
N THR A 487 10.35 8.34 4.64
CA THR A 487 9.60 9.57 4.95
C THR A 487 8.45 9.24 5.91
N PRO A 488 8.42 9.80 7.14
CA PRO A 488 7.28 9.61 8.03
C PRO A 488 6.11 10.51 7.65
N SER A 489 4.88 10.09 8.01
CA SER A 489 3.73 11.00 7.92
C SER A 489 3.91 12.20 8.85
N LEU A 490 3.41 13.36 8.43
CA LEU A 490 3.34 14.55 9.29
C LEU A 490 1.96 14.71 9.97
N ARG A 491 1.05 13.78 9.78
CA ARG A 491 -0.22 13.82 10.52
C ARG A 491 0.02 13.66 12.01
N ASP A 492 -0.60 14.51 12.80
CA ASP A 492 -0.43 14.59 14.26
C ASP A 492 1.02 14.82 14.70
N VAL A 493 1.87 15.36 13.82
CA VAL A 493 3.30 15.50 14.07
C VAL A 493 3.63 16.35 15.31
N ALA A 494 2.80 17.31 15.65
CA ALA A 494 2.99 18.14 16.85
C ALA A 494 2.85 17.35 18.16
N ARG A 495 2.24 16.17 18.12
CA ARG A 495 1.99 15.30 19.28
C ARG A 495 3.00 14.15 19.43
N THR A 496 3.91 13.98 18.45
CA THR A 496 4.80 12.80 18.36
C THR A 496 6.26 13.08 18.68
N ALA A 497 6.54 14.16 19.39
CA ALA A 497 7.89 14.44 19.87
C ALA A 497 8.42 13.32 20.81
N PRO A 498 9.75 13.05 20.83
CA PRO A 498 10.82 13.64 20.02
C PRO A 498 10.90 13.04 18.61
N TYR A 499 11.67 13.68 17.73
CA TYR A 499 11.68 13.43 16.30
C TYR A 499 12.94 12.74 15.81
N MET A 500 12.93 12.28 14.56
CA MET A 500 13.89 11.45 13.86
C MET A 500 13.85 9.98 14.29
N HIS A 501 14.44 9.11 13.49
CA HIS A 501 14.45 7.67 13.79
C HIS A 501 15.16 7.32 15.09
N ASP A 502 16.07 8.18 15.55
CA ASP A 502 16.83 8.04 16.81
C ASP A 502 16.29 8.90 17.95
N GLY A 503 15.23 9.69 17.71
CA GLY A 503 14.63 10.60 18.69
C GLY A 503 15.54 11.75 19.11
N SER A 504 16.52 12.14 18.28
CA SER A 504 17.55 13.13 18.65
C SER A 504 17.05 14.57 18.69
N LEU A 505 15.93 14.88 18.04
CA LEU A 505 15.39 16.24 17.98
C LEU A 505 14.15 16.37 18.87
N ALA A 506 14.27 17.20 19.94
CA ALA A 506 13.25 17.26 20.98
C ALA A 506 11.96 18.01 20.56
N THR A 507 12.04 18.96 19.62
CA THR A 507 10.90 19.84 19.26
C THR A 507 10.79 20.04 17.75
N LEU A 508 9.60 20.43 17.26
CA LEU A 508 9.43 20.85 15.87
C LEU A 508 10.35 22.01 15.47
N ALA A 509 10.63 22.93 16.39
CA ALA A 509 11.58 23.99 16.14
C ALA A 509 12.99 23.45 15.85
N ASN A 510 13.42 22.42 16.58
CA ASN A 510 14.70 21.74 16.30
C ASN A 510 14.68 21.04 14.95
N VAL A 511 13.55 20.43 14.56
CA VAL A 511 13.39 19.80 13.23
C VAL A 511 13.48 20.84 12.11
N ILE A 512 12.77 21.97 12.23
CA ILE A 512 12.84 23.06 11.26
C ILE A 512 14.25 23.63 11.16
N GLU A 513 14.94 23.82 12.28
CA GLU A 513 16.33 24.27 12.32
C GLU A 513 17.30 23.26 11.68
N PHE A 514 17.07 21.95 11.88
CA PHE A 514 17.83 20.89 11.23
C PHE A 514 17.72 20.96 9.71
N TYR A 515 16.51 21.09 9.18
CA TYR A 515 16.30 21.22 7.72
C TYR A 515 16.76 22.57 7.18
N ASP A 516 16.63 23.66 7.96
CA ASP A 516 17.10 24.99 7.56
C ASP A 516 18.63 25.02 7.35
N ARG A 517 19.37 24.24 8.14
CA ARG A 517 20.82 24.05 7.96
C ARG A 517 21.22 23.08 6.85
N GLY A 518 20.25 22.34 6.25
CA GLY A 518 20.50 21.36 5.20
C GLY A 518 20.92 19.98 5.72
N GLY A 519 20.39 19.55 6.87
CA GLY A 519 20.68 18.23 7.44
C GLY A 519 22.08 18.12 8.04
N VAL A 520 22.62 16.89 8.08
CA VAL A 520 24.02 16.62 8.46
C VAL A 520 24.81 16.25 7.21
N PRO A 521 25.86 17.02 6.85
CA PRO A 521 26.68 16.75 5.68
C PRO A 521 27.29 15.34 5.70
N ASN A 522 27.11 14.58 4.64
CA ASN A 522 27.68 13.26 4.45
C ASN A 522 27.72 12.92 2.95
N PRO A 523 28.54 11.95 2.50
CA PRO A 523 28.68 11.62 1.07
C PRO A 523 27.42 11.13 0.38
N GLN A 524 26.41 10.68 1.15
CA GLN A 524 25.17 10.08 0.63
C GLN A 524 23.94 10.96 0.88
N LEU A 525 24.16 12.22 1.32
CA LEU A 525 23.06 13.16 1.62
C LEU A 525 22.13 13.30 0.40
N ASP A 526 20.83 13.19 0.65
CA ASP A 526 19.85 13.37 -0.41
C ASP A 526 19.98 14.78 -1.03
N PRO A 527 20.06 14.89 -2.36
CA PRO A 527 20.28 16.18 -3.05
C PRO A 527 19.12 17.18 -2.87
N LEU A 528 17.95 16.73 -2.41
CA LEU A 528 16.85 17.60 -2.01
C LEU A 528 17.10 18.31 -0.67
N ILE A 529 18.02 17.79 0.15
CA ILE A 529 18.37 18.33 1.47
C ILE A 529 19.46 19.39 1.30
N ARG A 530 19.07 20.64 1.48
CA ARG A 530 19.94 21.82 1.32
C ARG A 530 19.52 22.92 2.28
N PRO A 531 20.40 23.87 2.63
CA PRO A 531 20.04 25.02 3.44
C PRO A 531 18.84 25.80 2.83
N LEU A 532 17.84 26.12 3.68
CA LEU A 532 16.60 26.74 3.24
C LEU A 532 16.65 28.27 3.34
N GLY A 533 17.46 28.81 4.25
CA GLY A 533 17.61 30.24 4.50
C GLY A 533 16.33 30.88 5.06
N LEU A 534 15.68 30.19 6.00
CA LEU A 534 14.44 30.66 6.62
C LEU A 534 14.74 31.72 7.70
N SER A 535 14.03 32.83 7.65
CA SER A 535 14.03 33.83 8.73
C SER A 535 13.30 33.29 9.97
N ARG A 536 13.53 33.92 11.12
CA ARG A 536 12.84 33.56 12.39
C ARG A 536 11.29 33.60 12.27
N PRO A 537 10.67 34.62 11.65
CA PRO A 537 9.22 34.60 11.39
C PRO A 537 8.77 33.41 10.52
N GLU A 538 9.49 33.13 9.42
CA GLU A 538 9.16 32.00 8.53
C GLU A 538 9.23 30.65 9.25
N LYS A 539 10.21 30.45 10.14
CA LYS A 539 10.30 29.23 10.99
C LYS A 539 9.09 29.09 11.92
N ARG A 540 8.61 30.21 12.50
CA ARG A 540 7.40 30.21 13.34
C ARG A 540 6.14 29.90 12.53
N ASP A 541 5.99 30.52 11.36
CA ASP A 541 4.85 30.27 10.47
C ASP A 541 4.83 28.80 9.99
N LEU A 542 6.00 28.22 9.64
CA LEU A 542 6.11 26.82 9.28
C LEU A 542 5.73 25.88 10.44
N ALA A 543 6.17 26.20 11.68
CA ALA A 543 5.77 25.45 12.87
C ALA A 543 4.25 25.55 13.11
N ALA A 544 3.65 26.73 12.95
CA ALA A 544 2.20 26.91 13.07
C ALA A 544 1.45 26.01 12.07
N PHE A 545 1.90 25.97 10.83
CA PHE A 545 1.33 25.06 9.82
C PHE A 545 1.42 23.58 10.26
N LEU A 546 2.56 23.12 10.78
CA LEU A 546 2.71 21.74 11.24
C LEU A 546 1.75 21.40 12.38
N HIS A 547 1.42 22.36 13.26
CA HIS A 547 0.39 22.19 14.29
C HIS A 547 -1.04 22.12 13.73
N SER A 548 -1.28 22.63 12.53
CA SER A 548 -2.60 22.52 11.88
C SER A 548 -2.90 21.12 11.33
N LEU A 549 -1.89 20.21 11.33
CA LEU A 549 -1.99 18.85 10.85
C LEU A 549 -2.51 17.86 11.91
N ASP A 550 -2.72 18.33 13.14
CA ASP A 550 -3.32 17.52 14.20
C ASP A 550 -4.77 17.21 13.86
N GLY A 551 -5.07 15.93 13.74
CA GLY A 551 -6.38 15.43 13.39
C GLY A 551 -7.29 15.23 14.59
N ALA A 552 -8.58 15.15 14.35
CA ALA A 552 -9.52 14.57 15.30
C ALA A 552 -9.45 13.04 15.14
N PRO A 553 -9.36 12.27 16.24
CA PRO A 553 -9.52 10.82 16.14
C PRO A 553 -10.88 10.54 15.49
N ALA A 554 -10.90 9.66 14.48
CA ALA A 554 -12.16 9.28 13.85
C ALA A 554 -13.15 8.83 14.92
N ALA A 555 -14.32 9.45 14.96
CA ALA A 555 -15.39 9.00 15.82
C ALA A 555 -15.62 7.52 15.50
N ARG A 556 -15.69 6.66 16.54
CA ARG A 556 -16.07 5.26 16.37
C ARG A 556 -17.27 5.20 15.42
N PRO A 557 -17.27 4.32 14.38
CA PRO A 557 -18.50 4.12 13.63
C PRO A 557 -19.59 3.79 14.65
N ALA A 558 -20.63 4.60 14.65
CA ALA A 558 -21.78 4.41 15.53
C ALA A 558 -22.29 2.98 15.24
N THR A 559 -22.21 2.11 16.22
CA THR A 559 -22.84 0.81 16.18
C THR A 559 -24.33 1.03 15.99
N ALA A 560 -24.84 0.87 14.78
CA ALA A 560 -26.27 0.74 14.53
C ALA A 560 -26.72 -0.63 15.08
N VAL A 561 -26.71 -0.75 16.39
CA VAL A 561 -27.51 -1.78 17.09
C VAL A 561 -28.91 -1.21 17.20
N ALA A 562 -29.69 -1.34 16.12
CA ALA A 562 -31.13 -1.30 16.25
C ALA A 562 -31.55 -2.54 17.06
N ALA A 563 -31.74 -2.35 18.35
CA ALA A 563 -32.46 -3.28 19.18
C ALA A 563 -33.88 -3.43 18.59
N ARG A 564 -34.12 -4.48 17.85
CA ARG A 564 -35.49 -4.93 17.61
C ARG A 564 -35.98 -5.53 18.94
N SER A 565 -36.60 -4.68 19.76
CA SER A 565 -37.47 -5.17 20.84
C SER A 565 -38.52 -6.07 20.24
N ARG A 566 -38.54 -7.31 20.66
CA ARG A 566 -39.66 -8.21 20.46
C ARG A 566 -40.87 -7.65 21.22
N ARG A 567 -41.97 -7.49 20.53
CA ARG A 567 -43.31 -7.69 21.06
C ARG A 567 -44.00 -8.73 20.18
#